data_82142a099207e4d27b1e58b363e732a0
#
_entry.id   82142a099207e4d27b1e58b363e732a0
#
_cell.length_a   1.000
_cell.length_b   1.000
_cell.length_c   1.000
_cell.angle_alpha   90.00
_cell.angle_beta   90.00
_cell.angle_gamma   90.00
#
_symmetry.space_group_name_H-M   'P 1'
#
loop_
_entity.id
_entity.type
_entity.pdbx_description
1 polymer ?
#
loop_
_entity_poly.entity_id
_entity_poly.type
_entity_poly.pdbx_seq_one_letter_code
_entity_poly.pdbx_strand_id
1 'polypeptide(L)'
;AVTVGIVLNEIVKMTGSNLAIQKHHLVSLPVPKNIDDFKNLITFPNFSGFTNYNVWLAGATIAIVASIETLLCIEASDRLDKQKRITDTNLELKAQGIGNLVSSFIGGLPMTSVVVRSSANANSGATSKISTIIHGVLLLICVLSIPMILNKIPLATLAAVLIIVGYRLAKPATFKHFWALGKFQFVPFLATVVAIVFTDLLKGVGIGLAISIFYILQGNMQR
;
A
#
# COMPACT_ATOMS: atom_id res chain seq x y z
N ALA A 1 -14.95 -12.87 -0.94
CA ALA A 1 -13.79 -13.62 -0.44
C ALA A 1 -13.74 -13.61 1.09
N VAL A 2 -13.71 -12.42 1.74
CA VAL A 2 -13.56 -12.31 3.22
C VAL A 2 -14.72 -12.97 3.96
N THR A 3 -15.97 -12.67 3.61
CA THR A 3 -17.17 -13.30 4.20
C THR A 3 -17.16 -14.80 4.06
N VAL A 4 -16.80 -15.33 2.89
CA VAL A 4 -16.68 -16.77 2.64
C VAL A 4 -15.60 -17.38 3.54
N GLY A 5 -14.45 -16.73 3.69
CA GLY A 5 -13.38 -17.19 4.58
C GLY A 5 -13.81 -17.26 6.05
N ILE A 6 -14.58 -16.27 6.53
CA ILE A 6 -15.13 -16.28 7.89
C ILE A 6 -16.11 -17.42 8.07
N VAL A 7 -17.07 -17.57 7.14
CA VAL A 7 -18.11 -18.61 7.21
C VAL A 7 -17.48 -20.00 7.17
N LEU A 8 -16.54 -20.26 6.26
CA LEU A 8 -15.85 -21.55 6.18
C LEU A 8 -15.10 -21.87 7.48
N ASN A 9 -14.40 -20.90 8.06
CA ASN A 9 -13.68 -21.11 9.31
C ASN A 9 -14.64 -21.41 10.49
N GLU A 10 -15.79 -20.74 10.55
CA GLU A 10 -16.80 -21.02 11.57
C GLU A 10 -17.45 -22.41 11.38
N ILE A 11 -17.74 -22.82 10.15
CA ILE A 11 -18.24 -24.19 9.86
C ILE A 11 -17.22 -25.24 10.29
N VAL A 12 -15.95 -25.06 9.95
CA VAL A 12 -14.87 -26.00 10.33
C VAL A 12 -14.70 -26.08 11.85
N LYS A 13 -14.84 -24.97 12.57
CA LYS A 13 -14.84 -24.95 14.04
C LYS A 13 -16.03 -25.72 14.63
N MET A 14 -17.22 -25.56 14.06
CA MET A 14 -18.42 -26.28 14.51
C MET A 14 -18.33 -27.79 14.30
N THR A 15 -17.61 -28.21 13.25
CA THR A 15 -17.41 -29.64 12.93
C THR A 15 -16.35 -30.30 13.83
N GLY A 16 -15.70 -29.55 14.72
CA GLY A 16 -14.65 -30.08 15.63
C GLY A 16 -13.38 -30.55 14.92
N SER A 17 -13.16 -30.13 13.68
CA SER A 17 -12.03 -30.56 12.88
C SER A 17 -10.73 -29.87 13.32
N ASN A 18 -9.62 -30.59 13.32
CA ASN A 18 -8.27 -30.06 13.54
C ASN A 18 -7.82 -29.05 12.45
N LEU A 19 -8.62 -28.85 11.41
CA LEU A 19 -8.40 -27.88 10.34
C LEU A 19 -8.87 -26.47 10.70
N ALA A 20 -9.48 -26.26 11.88
CA ALA A 20 -9.89 -24.93 12.33
C ALA A 20 -8.68 -24.01 12.47
N ILE A 21 -8.78 -22.81 11.90
CA ILE A 21 -7.72 -21.81 11.93
C ILE A 21 -7.51 -21.34 13.37
N GLN A 22 -6.28 -21.44 13.86
CA GLN A 22 -5.91 -21.04 15.21
C GLN A 22 -5.99 -19.52 15.35
N LYS A 23 -6.18 -19.03 16.58
CA LYS A 23 -6.38 -17.61 16.88
C LYS A 23 -5.26 -16.68 16.36
N HIS A 24 -4.01 -17.18 16.35
CA HIS A 24 -2.86 -16.39 15.88
C HIS A 24 -2.79 -16.22 14.34
N HIS A 25 -3.60 -16.97 13.59
CA HIS A 25 -3.77 -16.81 12.14
C HIS A 25 -5.02 -16.00 11.76
N LEU A 26 -5.69 -15.39 12.74
CA LEU A 26 -6.79 -14.46 12.54
C LEU A 26 -6.28 -13.02 12.69
N VAL A 27 -7.03 -12.07 12.13
CA VAL A 27 -6.80 -10.65 12.36
C VAL A 27 -6.94 -10.37 13.86
N SER A 28 -6.02 -9.58 14.42
CA SER A 28 -6.00 -9.20 15.82
C SER A 28 -6.06 -7.68 15.93
N LEU A 29 -7.28 -7.13 15.99
CA LEU A 29 -7.52 -5.73 16.30
C LEU A 29 -7.73 -5.58 17.81
N PRO A 30 -7.19 -4.53 18.43
CA PRO A 30 -7.50 -4.22 19.81
C PRO A 30 -9.00 -3.88 19.92
N VAL A 31 -9.67 -4.53 20.86
CA VAL A 31 -11.09 -4.31 21.15
C VAL A 31 -11.20 -3.49 22.43
N PRO A 32 -11.34 -2.17 22.35
CA PRO A 32 -11.53 -1.35 23.56
C PRO A 32 -12.86 -1.70 24.19
N LYS A 33 -12.83 -2.05 25.46
CA LYS A 33 -14.03 -2.33 26.26
C LYS A 33 -14.54 -1.08 26.97
N ASN A 34 -13.64 -0.15 27.25
CA ASN A 34 -13.90 1.09 27.97
C ASN A 34 -13.28 2.28 27.23
N ILE A 35 -13.74 3.50 27.61
CA ILE A 35 -13.20 4.76 27.07
C ILE A 35 -11.71 4.92 27.40
N ASP A 36 -11.27 4.39 28.55
CA ASP A 36 -9.86 4.45 28.96
C ASP A 36 -8.98 3.50 28.12
N ASP A 37 -9.51 2.35 27.72
CA ASP A 37 -8.83 1.47 26.74
C ASP A 37 -8.63 2.17 25.39
N PHE A 38 -9.63 2.96 24.97
CA PHE A 38 -9.55 3.73 23.74
C PHE A 38 -8.47 4.83 23.82
N LYS A 39 -8.36 5.51 24.95
CA LYS A 39 -7.28 6.50 25.17
C LYS A 39 -5.90 5.86 25.12
N ASN A 40 -5.75 4.63 25.64
CA ASN A 40 -4.49 3.89 25.63
C ASN A 40 -4.09 3.41 24.22
N LEU A 41 -5.03 3.37 23.26
CA LEU A 41 -4.71 3.07 21.85
C LEU A 41 -4.08 4.27 21.12
N ILE A 42 -4.31 5.49 21.61
CA ILE A 42 -3.74 6.69 21.03
C ILE A 42 -2.35 6.87 21.63
N THR A 43 -1.33 6.71 20.80
CA THR A 43 0.07 6.87 21.21
C THR A 43 0.54 8.26 20.81
N PHE A 44 0.80 9.12 21.78
CA PHE A 44 1.35 10.44 21.50
C PHE A 44 2.84 10.38 21.14
N PRO A 45 3.34 11.32 20.30
CA PRO A 45 4.74 11.37 19.92
C PRO A 45 5.66 11.56 21.13
N ASN A 46 6.71 10.76 21.21
CA ASN A 46 7.78 10.96 22.19
C ASN A 46 8.86 11.87 21.60
N PHE A 47 8.87 13.13 22.04
CA PHE A 47 9.81 14.14 21.56
C PHE A 47 11.26 13.94 22.05
N SER A 48 11.51 13.02 22.99
CA SER A 48 12.89 12.71 23.41
C SER A 48 13.74 12.10 22.29
N GLY A 49 13.09 11.52 21.28
CA GLY A 49 13.76 10.98 20.10
C GLY A 49 14.34 12.04 19.14
N PHE A 50 14.05 13.32 19.34
CA PHE A 50 14.52 14.41 18.44
C PHE A 50 16.04 14.54 18.35
N THR A 51 16.76 14.14 19.41
CA THR A 51 18.22 14.15 19.46
C THR A 51 18.86 12.92 18.80
N ASN A 52 18.07 11.92 18.43
CA ASN A 52 18.58 10.68 17.86
C ASN A 52 18.67 10.79 16.33
N TYR A 53 19.89 10.75 15.78
CA TYR A 53 20.17 10.79 14.34
C TYR A 53 19.39 9.71 13.55
N ASN A 54 19.23 8.51 14.10
CA ASN A 54 18.53 7.41 13.42
C ASN A 54 17.05 7.73 13.19
N VAL A 55 16.41 8.52 14.06
CA VAL A 55 15.01 8.96 13.89
C VAL A 55 14.89 9.88 12.68
N TRP A 56 15.82 10.81 12.51
CA TRP A 56 15.85 11.70 11.37
C TRP A 56 16.11 10.95 10.05
N LEU A 57 17.07 10.01 10.09
CA LEU A 57 17.39 9.19 8.93
C LEU A 57 16.18 8.33 8.50
N ALA A 58 15.52 7.68 9.47
CA ALA A 58 14.32 6.90 9.21
C ALA A 58 13.18 7.77 8.67
N GLY A 59 12.94 8.95 9.28
CA GLY A 59 11.94 9.90 8.83
C GLY A 59 12.17 10.38 7.40
N ALA A 60 13.41 10.76 7.06
CA ALA A 60 13.79 11.17 5.72
C ALA A 60 13.60 10.03 4.71
N THR A 61 14.02 8.81 5.05
CA THR A 61 13.85 7.63 4.20
C THR A 61 12.37 7.36 3.93
N ILE A 62 11.54 7.36 4.96
CA ILE A 62 10.08 7.16 4.84
C ILE A 62 9.46 8.27 3.97
N ALA A 63 9.85 9.53 4.17
CA ALA A 63 9.33 10.66 3.40
C ALA A 63 9.65 10.53 1.90
N ILE A 64 10.89 10.15 1.56
CA ILE A 64 11.31 9.95 0.17
C ILE A 64 10.55 8.78 -0.46
N VAL A 65 10.50 7.63 0.21
CA VAL A 65 9.78 6.44 -0.29
C VAL A 65 8.31 6.73 -0.48
N ALA A 66 7.65 7.34 0.52
CA ALA A 66 6.24 7.69 0.46
C ALA A 66 5.93 8.69 -0.67
N SER A 67 6.82 9.66 -0.91
CA SER A 67 6.66 10.64 -2.00
C SER A 67 6.78 9.97 -3.37
N ILE A 68 7.80 9.13 -3.57
CA ILE A 68 7.99 8.39 -4.84
C ILE A 68 6.80 7.47 -5.10
N GLU A 69 6.36 6.71 -4.10
CA GLU A 69 5.21 5.80 -4.22
C GLU A 69 3.94 6.56 -4.59
N THR A 70 3.69 7.69 -3.93
CA THR A 70 2.52 8.52 -4.24
C THR A 70 2.57 9.09 -5.66
N LEU A 71 3.72 9.59 -6.11
CA LEU A 71 3.85 10.12 -7.47
C LEU A 71 3.59 9.03 -8.53
N LEU A 72 4.12 7.82 -8.33
CA LEU A 72 3.85 6.68 -9.21
C LEU A 72 2.38 6.28 -9.19
N CYS A 73 1.74 6.32 -8.02
CA CYS A 73 0.32 6.03 -7.88
C CYS A 73 -0.57 7.07 -8.56
N ILE A 74 -0.22 8.35 -8.48
CA ILE A 74 -0.92 9.44 -9.16
C ILE A 74 -0.90 9.20 -10.66
N GLU A 75 0.28 8.99 -11.24
CA GLU A 75 0.42 8.75 -12.68
C GLU A 75 -0.41 7.54 -13.14
N ALA A 76 -0.37 6.45 -12.37
CA ALA A 76 -1.16 5.26 -12.67
C ALA A 76 -2.67 5.52 -12.54
N SER A 77 -3.11 6.31 -11.55
CA SER A 77 -4.51 6.64 -11.33
C SER A 77 -5.05 7.59 -12.40
N ASP A 78 -4.29 8.60 -12.79
CA ASP A 78 -4.67 9.55 -13.84
C ASP A 78 -4.88 8.85 -15.19
N ARG A 79 -4.07 7.82 -15.50
CA ARG A 79 -4.27 6.98 -16.68
C ARG A 79 -5.57 6.16 -16.65
N LEU A 80 -6.10 5.86 -15.46
CA LEU A 80 -7.33 5.11 -15.26
C LEU A 80 -8.57 6.01 -15.23
N ASP A 81 -8.40 7.31 -15.04
CA ASP A 81 -9.51 8.25 -14.96
C ASP A 81 -10.22 8.39 -16.31
N LYS A 82 -11.51 8.06 -16.33
CA LYS A 82 -12.36 8.16 -17.51
C LYS A 82 -12.52 9.61 -18.02
N GLN A 83 -12.40 10.58 -17.11
CA GLN A 83 -12.50 12.01 -17.42
C GLN A 83 -11.15 12.61 -17.83
N LYS A 84 -10.06 11.81 -17.83
CA LYS A 84 -8.69 12.24 -18.18
C LYS A 84 -8.23 13.48 -17.42
N ARG A 85 -8.60 13.57 -16.13
CA ARG A 85 -8.13 14.65 -15.26
C ARG A 85 -6.68 14.41 -14.90
N ILE A 86 -5.92 15.49 -14.83
CA ILE A 86 -4.52 15.47 -14.41
C ILE A 86 -4.46 15.98 -12.96
N THR A 87 -3.83 15.20 -12.10
CA THR A 87 -3.66 15.55 -10.69
C THR A 87 -2.49 16.51 -10.51
N ASP A 88 -2.68 17.58 -9.75
CA ASP A 88 -1.57 18.43 -9.31
C ASP A 88 -0.72 17.69 -8.27
N THR A 89 0.45 17.23 -8.71
CA THR A 89 1.38 16.43 -7.90
C THR A 89 1.88 17.18 -6.66
N ASN A 90 2.08 18.49 -6.76
CA ASN A 90 2.53 19.30 -5.64
C ASN A 90 1.44 19.45 -4.56
N LEU A 91 0.20 19.63 -5.00
CA LEU A 91 -0.94 19.72 -4.09
C LEU A 91 -1.17 18.38 -3.38
N GLU A 92 -1.06 17.28 -4.10
CA GLU A 92 -1.23 15.92 -3.55
C GLU A 92 -0.12 15.59 -2.53
N LEU A 93 1.15 15.90 -2.82
CA LEU A 93 2.25 15.70 -1.87
C LEU A 93 2.09 16.55 -0.61
N LYS A 94 1.61 17.80 -0.74
CA LYS A 94 1.29 18.63 0.42
C LYS A 94 0.14 18.05 1.25
N ALA A 95 -0.92 17.60 0.59
CA ALA A 95 -2.06 16.96 1.26
C ALA A 95 -1.65 15.70 2.00
N GLN A 96 -0.82 14.84 1.37
CA GLN A 96 -0.25 13.65 2.00
C GLN A 96 0.65 14.00 3.18
N GLY A 97 1.50 15.02 3.05
CA GLY A 97 2.36 15.50 4.13
C GLY A 97 1.56 15.94 5.36
N ILE A 98 0.50 16.72 5.15
CA ILE A 98 -0.42 17.15 6.23
C ILE A 98 -1.14 15.94 6.83
N GLY A 99 -1.64 15.02 6.00
CA GLY A 99 -2.28 13.78 6.45
C GLY A 99 -1.35 12.92 7.31
N ASN A 100 -0.08 12.78 6.91
CA ASN A 100 0.93 12.04 7.67
C ASN A 100 1.31 12.74 8.98
N LEU A 101 1.37 14.08 9.00
CA LEU A 101 1.55 14.84 10.23
C LEU A 101 0.42 14.55 11.22
N VAL A 102 -0.83 14.69 10.80
CA VAL A 102 -2.01 14.42 11.66
C VAL A 102 -2.00 12.96 12.13
N SER A 103 -1.72 12.01 11.22
CA SER A 103 -1.63 10.58 11.56
C SER A 103 -0.56 10.33 12.64
N SER A 104 0.62 10.92 12.50
CA SER A 104 1.72 10.73 13.46
C SER A 104 1.41 11.27 14.86
N PHE A 105 0.64 12.37 14.96
CA PHE A 105 0.24 12.93 16.26
C PHE A 105 -0.71 12.01 17.05
N ILE A 106 -1.45 11.15 16.38
CA ILE A 106 -2.34 10.17 17.01
C ILE A 106 -1.72 8.76 17.08
N GLY A 107 -0.43 8.62 16.73
CA GLY A 107 0.29 7.34 16.73
C GLY A 107 0.02 6.46 15.51
N GLY A 108 -0.53 7.03 14.43
CA GLY A 108 -0.78 6.31 13.19
C GLY A 108 0.50 6.07 12.37
N LEU A 109 0.42 5.08 11.49
CA LEU A 109 1.50 4.77 10.53
C LEU A 109 1.53 5.78 9.38
N PRO A 110 2.70 5.94 8.73
CA PRO A 110 2.82 6.71 7.50
C PRO A 110 1.89 6.17 6.41
N MET A 111 1.21 7.08 5.72
CA MET A 111 0.26 6.75 4.64
C MET A 111 0.83 7.15 3.29
N THR A 112 0.54 6.33 2.28
CA THR A 112 0.83 6.62 0.87
C THR A 112 -0.40 6.35 0.01
N SER A 113 -0.40 6.84 -1.22
CA SER A 113 -1.43 6.48 -2.20
C SER A 113 -1.27 5.03 -2.64
N VAL A 114 -2.38 4.34 -2.93
CA VAL A 114 -2.39 2.92 -3.33
C VAL A 114 -3.16 2.74 -4.63
N VAL A 115 -2.47 2.33 -5.70
CA VAL A 115 -3.06 2.11 -7.05
C VAL A 115 -4.23 1.14 -7.02
N VAL A 116 -4.15 0.08 -6.22
CA VAL A 116 -5.17 -0.98 -6.16
C VAL A 116 -6.52 -0.43 -5.71
N ARG A 117 -6.53 0.39 -4.66
CA ARG A 117 -7.77 1.01 -4.15
C ARG A 117 -8.28 2.07 -5.12
N SER A 118 -7.39 2.89 -5.68
CA SER A 118 -7.74 3.91 -6.66
C SER A 118 -8.33 3.29 -7.93
N SER A 119 -7.73 2.22 -8.45
CA SER A 119 -8.24 1.50 -9.62
C SER A 119 -9.59 0.82 -9.35
N ALA A 120 -9.77 0.22 -8.18
CA ALA A 120 -11.05 -0.38 -7.80
C ALA A 120 -12.16 0.68 -7.73
N ASN A 121 -11.87 1.84 -7.14
CA ASN A 121 -12.79 2.96 -7.03
C ASN A 121 -13.17 3.53 -8.41
N ALA A 122 -12.17 3.78 -9.26
CA ALA A 122 -12.38 4.27 -10.63
C ALA A 122 -13.17 3.28 -11.50
N ASN A 123 -12.86 1.98 -11.42
CA ASN A 123 -13.58 0.93 -12.14
C ASN A 123 -15.02 0.75 -11.65
N SER A 124 -15.30 1.05 -10.39
CA SER A 124 -16.65 1.06 -9.82
C SER A 124 -17.48 2.29 -10.23
N GLY A 125 -16.89 3.21 -11.00
CA GLY A 125 -17.58 4.38 -11.53
C GLY A 125 -17.53 5.61 -10.61
N ALA A 126 -16.64 5.66 -9.65
CA ALA A 126 -16.46 6.85 -8.81
C ALA A 126 -15.96 8.04 -9.63
N THR A 127 -16.64 9.17 -9.48
CA THR A 127 -16.33 10.42 -10.21
C THR A 127 -15.88 11.55 -9.30
N SER A 128 -15.97 11.36 -7.97
CA SER A 128 -15.67 12.42 -6.99
C SER A 128 -14.87 11.92 -5.78
N LYS A 129 -14.23 12.86 -5.09
CA LYS A 129 -13.48 12.62 -3.84
C LYS A 129 -14.38 12.13 -2.69
N ILE A 130 -15.69 12.37 -2.77
CA ILE A 130 -16.68 11.96 -1.75
C ILE A 130 -16.63 10.44 -1.54
N SER A 131 -16.43 9.66 -2.59
CA SER A 131 -16.27 8.20 -2.50
C SER A 131 -15.16 7.78 -1.52
N THR A 132 -14.01 8.44 -1.58
CA THR A 132 -12.88 8.17 -0.71
C THR A 132 -13.13 8.61 0.74
N ILE A 133 -13.78 9.76 0.92
CA ILE A 133 -14.15 10.27 2.26
C ILE A 133 -15.15 9.32 2.92
N ILE A 134 -16.21 8.92 2.21
CA ILE A 134 -17.19 7.95 2.72
C ILE A 134 -16.50 6.63 3.07
N HIS A 135 -15.61 6.14 2.23
CA HIS A 135 -14.85 4.91 2.51
C HIS A 135 -14.05 5.03 3.81
N GLY A 136 -13.35 6.14 4.02
CA GLY A 136 -12.59 6.40 5.26
C GLY A 136 -13.48 6.44 6.50
N VAL A 137 -14.62 7.15 6.42
CA VAL A 137 -15.60 7.22 7.52
C VAL A 137 -16.20 5.85 7.82
N LEU A 138 -16.58 5.10 6.78
CA LEU A 138 -17.12 3.73 6.96
C LEU A 138 -16.08 2.79 7.59
N LEU A 139 -14.81 2.86 7.18
CA LEU A 139 -13.76 2.09 7.82
C LEU A 139 -13.62 2.43 9.30
N LEU A 140 -13.63 3.71 9.65
CA LEU A 140 -13.56 4.14 11.03
C LEU A 140 -14.73 3.59 11.84
N ILE A 141 -15.96 3.73 11.32
CA ILE A 141 -17.17 3.19 11.96
C ILE A 141 -17.05 1.67 12.12
N CYS A 142 -16.62 0.95 11.10
CA CYS A 142 -16.47 -0.51 11.17
C CYS A 142 -15.45 -0.94 12.23
N VAL A 143 -14.30 -0.28 12.29
CA VAL A 143 -13.25 -0.61 13.25
C VAL A 143 -13.72 -0.35 14.69
N LEU A 144 -14.49 0.72 14.92
CA LEU A 144 -14.99 1.07 16.24
C LEU A 144 -16.21 0.23 16.65
N SER A 145 -17.12 -0.09 15.72
CA SER A 145 -18.40 -0.72 16.05
C SER A 145 -18.36 -2.25 16.01
N ILE A 146 -17.57 -2.83 15.11
CA ILE A 146 -17.58 -4.29 14.88
C ILE A 146 -16.19 -4.96 14.88
N PRO A 147 -15.27 -4.58 15.78
CA PRO A 147 -13.92 -5.16 15.81
C PRO A 147 -13.96 -6.68 16.07
N MET A 148 -14.94 -7.17 16.80
CA MET A 148 -15.13 -8.60 17.06
C MET A 148 -15.36 -9.42 15.78
N ILE A 149 -16.09 -8.86 14.81
CA ILE A 149 -16.32 -9.52 13.51
C ILE A 149 -15.07 -9.46 12.66
N LEU A 150 -14.37 -8.31 12.67
CA LEU A 150 -13.11 -8.14 11.94
C LEU A 150 -12.01 -9.09 12.44
N ASN A 151 -11.99 -9.38 13.74
CA ASN A 151 -11.05 -10.34 14.34
C ASN A 151 -11.34 -11.82 13.97
N LYS A 152 -12.46 -12.11 13.32
CA LYS A 152 -12.74 -13.43 12.76
C LYS A 152 -12.18 -13.63 11.35
N ILE A 153 -11.62 -12.60 10.73
CA ILE A 153 -11.08 -12.66 9.37
C ILE A 153 -9.79 -13.48 9.37
N PRO A 154 -9.70 -14.59 8.59
CA PRO A 154 -8.47 -15.34 8.45
C PRO A 154 -7.41 -14.54 7.67
N LEU A 155 -6.17 -14.50 8.18
CA LEU A 155 -5.05 -13.87 7.48
C LEU A 155 -4.79 -14.51 6.12
N ALA A 156 -5.03 -15.80 6.00
CA ALA A 156 -4.94 -16.54 4.72
C ALA A 156 -5.89 -15.96 3.66
N THR A 157 -7.09 -15.50 4.04
CA THR A 157 -8.02 -14.87 3.10
C THR A 157 -7.50 -13.51 2.60
N LEU A 158 -6.88 -12.72 3.48
CA LEU A 158 -6.24 -11.47 3.10
C LEU A 158 -5.04 -11.72 2.17
N ALA A 159 -4.21 -12.73 2.48
CA ALA A 159 -3.10 -13.14 1.63
C ALA A 159 -3.58 -13.57 0.24
N ALA A 160 -4.65 -14.37 0.15
CA ALA A 160 -5.23 -14.77 -1.13
C ALA A 160 -5.70 -13.57 -1.97
N VAL A 161 -6.33 -12.59 -1.34
CA VAL A 161 -6.74 -11.34 -2.02
C VAL A 161 -5.51 -10.59 -2.54
N LEU A 162 -4.45 -10.46 -1.72
CA LEU A 162 -3.21 -9.79 -2.12
C LEU A 162 -2.52 -10.50 -3.29
N ILE A 163 -2.49 -11.84 -3.31
CA ILE A 163 -1.92 -12.64 -4.40
C ILE A 163 -2.70 -12.38 -5.71
N ILE A 164 -4.03 -12.40 -5.65
CA ILE A 164 -4.86 -12.13 -6.84
C ILE A 164 -4.64 -10.72 -7.37
N VAL A 165 -4.55 -9.75 -6.46
CA VAL A 165 -4.29 -8.36 -6.83
C VAL A 165 -2.90 -8.22 -7.44
N GLY A 166 -1.87 -8.82 -6.82
CA GLY A 166 -0.50 -8.84 -7.33
C GLY A 166 -0.44 -9.45 -8.74
N TYR A 167 -1.12 -10.56 -8.97
CA TYR A 167 -1.21 -11.18 -10.29
C TYR A 167 -1.88 -10.27 -11.34
N ARG A 168 -2.93 -9.55 -10.95
CA ARG A 168 -3.59 -8.59 -11.85
C ARG A 168 -2.72 -7.37 -12.19
N LEU A 169 -1.86 -6.94 -11.27
CA LEU A 169 -0.92 -5.84 -11.49
C LEU A 169 0.29 -6.28 -12.31
N ALA A 170 0.83 -7.46 -12.06
CA ALA A 170 1.95 -8.05 -12.78
C ALA A 170 1.53 -8.69 -14.12
N LYS A 171 0.86 -7.90 -14.99
CA LYS A 171 0.36 -8.40 -16.27
C LYS A 171 1.49 -8.95 -17.13
N PRO A 172 1.43 -10.21 -17.62
CA PRO A 172 2.43 -10.76 -18.55
C PRO A 172 2.60 -9.93 -19.83
N ALA A 173 1.54 -9.23 -20.25
CA ALA A 173 1.58 -8.30 -21.38
C ALA A 173 2.59 -7.17 -21.18
N THR A 174 2.79 -6.68 -19.95
CA THR A 174 3.78 -5.65 -19.62
C THR A 174 5.21 -6.16 -19.89
N PHE A 175 5.52 -7.37 -19.47
CA PHE A 175 6.84 -7.99 -19.74
C PHE A 175 7.07 -8.20 -21.23
N LYS A 176 6.06 -8.67 -21.97
CA LYS A 176 6.15 -8.81 -23.44
C LYS A 176 6.34 -7.46 -24.13
N HIS A 177 5.67 -6.42 -23.65
CA HIS A 177 5.80 -5.07 -24.21
C HIS A 177 7.24 -4.55 -24.03
N PHE A 178 7.80 -4.61 -22.81
CA PHE A 178 9.19 -4.18 -22.56
C PHE A 178 10.19 -5.03 -23.31
N TRP A 179 9.95 -6.33 -23.47
CA TRP A 179 10.78 -7.19 -24.30
C TRP A 179 10.79 -6.75 -25.78
N ALA A 180 9.63 -6.39 -26.32
CA ALA A 180 9.49 -5.91 -27.69
C ALA A 180 10.15 -4.55 -27.94
N LEU A 181 10.25 -3.70 -26.90
CA LEU A 181 10.93 -2.41 -26.97
C LEU A 181 12.47 -2.53 -27.03
N GLY A 182 13.00 -3.73 -26.79
CA GLY A 182 14.43 -4.02 -26.91
C GLY A 182 15.18 -4.06 -25.59
N LYS A 183 16.45 -4.54 -25.68
CA LYS A 183 17.30 -4.79 -24.50
C LYS A 183 17.56 -3.55 -23.64
N PHE A 184 17.66 -2.38 -24.26
CA PHE A 184 17.95 -1.12 -23.57
C PHE A 184 16.85 -0.70 -22.59
N GLN A 185 15.60 -1.11 -22.80
CA GLN A 185 14.49 -0.83 -21.91
C GLN A 185 14.14 -2.04 -21.03
N PHE A 186 14.30 -3.25 -21.55
CA PHE A 186 13.96 -4.46 -20.83
C PHE A 186 14.92 -4.75 -19.66
N VAL A 187 16.22 -4.56 -19.85
CA VAL A 187 17.22 -4.87 -18.80
C VAL A 187 17.09 -3.96 -17.59
N PRO A 188 16.98 -2.63 -17.71
CA PRO A 188 16.72 -1.77 -16.56
C PRO A 188 15.40 -2.10 -15.87
N PHE A 189 14.31 -2.37 -16.62
CA PHE A 189 13.04 -2.78 -16.07
C PHE A 189 13.14 -4.04 -15.24
N LEU A 190 13.73 -5.11 -15.80
CA LEU A 190 13.88 -6.38 -15.11
C LEU A 190 14.79 -6.25 -13.88
N ALA A 191 15.91 -5.54 -14.01
CA ALA A 191 16.83 -5.28 -12.91
C ALA A 191 16.16 -4.53 -11.75
N THR A 192 15.34 -3.52 -12.07
CA THR A 192 14.56 -2.79 -11.05
C THR A 192 13.60 -3.73 -10.31
N VAL A 193 12.83 -4.54 -11.05
CA VAL A 193 11.86 -5.48 -10.44
C VAL A 193 12.59 -6.48 -9.53
N VAL A 194 13.68 -7.08 -10.00
CA VAL A 194 14.47 -8.04 -9.22
C VAL A 194 15.08 -7.35 -7.99
N ALA A 195 15.65 -6.16 -8.15
CA ALA A 195 16.24 -5.42 -7.05
C ALA A 195 15.22 -5.06 -5.97
N ILE A 196 14.00 -4.63 -6.34
CA ILE A 196 12.92 -4.34 -5.39
C ILE A 196 12.52 -5.59 -4.61
N VAL A 197 12.41 -6.74 -5.27
CA VAL A 197 12.01 -8.00 -4.63
C VAL A 197 13.04 -8.48 -3.59
N PHE A 198 14.34 -8.31 -3.89
CA PHE A 198 15.42 -8.79 -3.01
C PHE A 198 15.92 -7.76 -2.00
N THR A 199 15.59 -6.49 -2.15
CA THR A 199 16.02 -5.43 -1.23
C THR A 199 14.82 -4.69 -0.64
N ASP A 200 14.60 -3.47 -1.09
CA ASP A 200 13.45 -2.62 -0.77
C ASP A 200 13.16 -1.68 -1.95
N LEU A 201 12.02 -0.99 -1.88
CA LEU A 201 11.58 -0.10 -2.95
C LEU A 201 12.62 0.99 -3.27
N LEU A 202 13.21 1.62 -2.24
CA LEU A 202 14.15 2.73 -2.44
C LEU A 202 15.45 2.27 -3.11
N LYS A 203 16.05 1.19 -2.60
CA LYS A 203 17.28 0.62 -3.16
C LYS A 203 17.03 0.06 -4.54
N GLY A 204 15.89 -0.64 -4.73
CA GLY A 204 15.53 -1.21 -6.02
C GLY A 204 15.35 -0.15 -7.12
N VAL A 205 14.64 0.94 -6.81
CA VAL A 205 14.49 2.07 -7.75
C VAL A 205 15.84 2.73 -8.02
N GLY A 206 16.68 2.94 -6.99
CA GLY A 206 18.03 3.50 -7.14
C GLY A 206 18.91 2.66 -8.06
N ILE A 207 18.92 1.34 -7.87
CA ILE A 207 19.66 0.39 -8.75
C ILE A 207 19.11 0.46 -10.18
N GLY A 208 17.77 0.47 -10.33
CA GLY A 208 17.13 0.56 -11.64
C GLY A 208 17.49 1.84 -12.39
N LEU A 209 17.48 2.99 -11.70
CA LEU A 209 17.89 4.27 -12.26
C LEU A 209 19.36 4.26 -12.68
N ALA A 210 20.27 3.76 -11.84
CA ALA A 210 21.69 3.68 -12.15
C ALA A 210 21.94 2.83 -13.42
N ILE A 211 21.28 1.67 -13.51
CA ILE A 211 21.36 0.81 -14.69
C ILE A 211 20.76 1.50 -15.91
N SER A 212 19.62 2.18 -15.76
CA SER A 212 18.97 2.91 -16.86
C SER A 212 19.87 4.01 -17.42
N ILE A 213 20.50 4.82 -16.55
CA ILE A 213 21.44 5.86 -16.95
C ILE A 213 22.63 5.25 -17.70
N PHE A 214 23.19 4.15 -17.18
CA PHE A 214 24.30 3.46 -17.86
C PHE A 214 23.93 3.01 -19.28
N TYR A 215 22.76 2.39 -19.45
CA TYR A 215 22.29 1.96 -20.77
C TYR A 215 21.99 3.12 -21.73
N ILE A 216 21.46 4.24 -21.22
CA ILE A 216 21.23 5.46 -22.03
C ILE A 216 22.55 6.05 -22.51
N LEU A 217 23.55 6.15 -21.62
CA LEU A 217 24.87 6.65 -21.97
C LEU A 217 25.56 5.74 -23.02
N GLN A 218 25.50 4.43 -22.82
CA GLN A 218 26.03 3.46 -23.78
C GLN A 218 25.34 3.56 -25.15
N GLY A 219 24.02 3.72 -25.17
CA GLY A 219 23.27 3.87 -26.41
C GLY A 219 23.61 5.17 -27.18
N ASN A 220 23.91 6.26 -26.44
CA ASN A 220 24.34 7.52 -27.07
C ASN A 220 25.77 7.48 -27.57
N MET A 221 26.65 6.67 -26.96
CA MET A 221 28.06 6.50 -27.43
C MET A 221 28.17 5.63 -28.67
N GLN A 222 27.15 4.84 -29.00
CA GLN A 222 27.11 3.96 -30.17
C GLN A 222 26.48 4.58 -31.42
N ARG A 223 25.94 5.81 -31.30
CA ARG A 223 25.43 6.64 -32.39
C ARG A 223 26.47 7.68 -32.82
#